data_66fa21e340bf3686cb990af2ff0cec35
#
_entry.id   66fa21e340bf3686cb990af2ff0cec35
#
_cell.length_a   1.000
_cell.length_b   1.000
_cell.length_c   1.000
_cell.angle_alpha   90.00
_cell.angle_beta   90.00
_cell.angle_gamma   90.00
#
_symmetry.space_group_name_H-M   'P 1'
#
loop_
_entity.id
_entity.type
_entity.pdbx_description
1 polymer ?
#
loop_
_entity_poly.entity_id
_entity_poly.type
_entity_poly.pdbx_seq_one_letter_code
_entity_poly.pdbx_strand_id
1 'polypeptide(L)'
;MLEDKAKKLLEKAGWYEGRKIDITKQVDFLEQEGYEVFDAAKKFMEEYGELNIKATYIDFQGEEDYDEHSTEYEELELSYRCHRNYDEKAGEKIIPVCELFNGEFIVCISESGKFFIDQGLYALDSDGFWNGQLGEFKGGFLSWVNYRAGKEFKLSGYKNKNYIVD
;
A
#
# COMPACT_ATOMS: atom_id res chain seq x y z
N MET A 1 -7.24 11.37 7.38
CA MET A 1 -8.55 10.71 7.62
C MET A 1 -8.96 9.93 6.39
N LEU A 2 -9.44 8.70 6.59
CA LEU A 2 -9.95 7.89 5.48
C LEU A 2 -11.22 8.52 4.88
N GLU A 3 -11.25 8.63 3.57
CA GLU A 3 -12.46 9.01 2.83
C GLU A 3 -13.52 7.92 2.94
N ASP A 4 -14.79 8.30 2.92
CA ASP A 4 -15.92 7.36 3.04
C ASP A 4 -15.85 6.21 2.03
N LYS A 5 -15.47 6.51 0.80
CA LYS A 5 -15.35 5.50 -0.26
C LYS A 5 -14.25 4.48 0.05
N ALA A 6 -13.07 4.93 0.42
CA ALA A 6 -11.95 4.07 0.81
C ALA A 6 -12.32 3.21 2.03
N LYS A 7 -12.94 3.84 3.03
CA LYS A 7 -13.40 3.17 4.24
C LYS A 7 -14.37 2.04 3.94
N LYS A 8 -15.39 2.29 3.13
CA LYS A 8 -16.38 1.26 2.74
C LYS A 8 -15.76 0.07 2.01
N LEU A 9 -14.79 0.31 1.12
CA LEU A 9 -14.10 -0.77 0.41
C LEU A 9 -13.22 -1.59 1.35
N LEU A 10 -12.55 -0.95 2.30
CA LEU A 10 -11.78 -1.63 3.34
C LEU A 10 -12.70 -2.45 4.27
N GLU A 11 -13.82 -1.87 4.71
CA GLU A 11 -14.82 -2.55 5.55
C GLU A 11 -15.40 -3.79 4.85
N LYS A 12 -15.65 -3.70 3.56
CA LYS A 12 -16.09 -4.83 2.74
C LYS A 12 -15.05 -5.96 2.69
N ALA A 13 -13.77 -5.62 2.77
CA ALA A 13 -12.67 -6.59 2.83
C ALA A 13 -12.41 -7.16 4.24
N GLY A 14 -13.10 -6.66 5.27
CA GLY A 14 -12.95 -7.12 6.64
C GLY A 14 -12.23 -6.16 7.59
N TRP A 15 -11.87 -4.98 7.12
CA TRP A 15 -11.32 -3.94 7.99
C TRP A 15 -12.41 -3.31 8.87
N TYR A 16 -12.06 -2.88 10.05
CA TYR A 16 -12.89 -2.08 10.94
C TYR A 16 -12.01 -1.15 11.77
N GLU A 17 -12.58 -0.07 12.24
CA GLU A 17 -11.86 0.90 13.06
C GLU A 17 -11.39 0.26 14.38
N GLY A 18 -10.11 0.44 14.70
CA GLY A 18 -9.49 -0.18 15.88
C GLY A 18 -9.07 -1.65 15.68
N ARG A 19 -9.12 -2.15 14.44
CA ARG A 19 -8.67 -3.50 14.11
C ARG A 19 -7.21 -3.69 14.54
N LYS A 20 -6.96 -4.84 15.19
CA LYS A 20 -5.63 -5.24 15.62
C LYS A 20 -5.51 -6.75 15.59
N ILE A 21 -4.91 -7.29 14.54
CA ILE A 21 -4.70 -8.74 14.39
C ILE A 21 -3.36 -9.17 14.98
N ASP A 22 -3.23 -10.46 15.28
CA ASP A 22 -1.94 -11.07 15.60
C ASP A 22 -1.08 -11.17 14.34
N ILE A 23 0.09 -10.55 14.37
CA ILE A 23 1.04 -10.50 13.25
C ILE A 23 2.31 -11.33 13.49
N THR A 24 2.29 -12.25 14.45
CA THR A 24 3.47 -13.05 14.79
C THR A 24 4.00 -13.81 13.58
N LYS A 25 3.13 -14.44 12.81
CA LYS A 25 3.53 -15.18 11.60
C LYS A 25 4.14 -14.28 10.54
N GLN A 26 3.56 -13.10 10.33
CA GLN A 26 4.03 -12.12 9.35
C GLN A 26 5.41 -11.59 9.72
N VAL A 27 5.61 -11.25 10.99
CA VAL A 27 6.91 -10.80 11.51
C VAL A 27 7.97 -11.89 11.35
N ASP A 28 7.67 -13.12 11.77
CA ASP A 28 8.59 -14.25 11.65
C ASP A 28 8.98 -14.50 10.19
N PHE A 29 8.03 -14.44 9.29
CA PHE A 29 8.27 -14.63 7.86
C PHE A 29 9.16 -13.55 7.27
N LEU A 30 8.90 -12.28 7.60
CA LEU A 30 9.72 -11.14 7.18
C LEU A 30 11.15 -11.25 7.72
N GLU A 31 11.32 -11.60 8.99
CA GLU A 31 12.64 -11.79 9.60
C GLU A 31 13.43 -12.93 8.95
N GLN A 32 12.78 -14.03 8.58
CA GLN A 32 13.39 -15.13 7.84
C GLN A 32 13.88 -14.69 6.45
N GLU A 33 13.18 -13.76 5.82
CA GLU A 33 13.58 -13.18 4.54
C GLU A 33 14.68 -12.10 4.67
N GLY A 34 15.06 -11.74 5.89
CA GLY A 34 16.15 -10.80 6.15
C GLY A 34 15.72 -9.38 6.49
N TYR A 35 14.42 -9.14 6.67
CA TYR A 35 13.93 -7.82 7.08
C TYR A 35 14.06 -7.62 8.58
N GLU A 36 14.38 -6.39 8.96
CA GLU A 36 14.27 -5.91 10.34
C GLU A 36 12.91 -5.18 10.47
N VAL A 37 11.97 -5.80 11.18
CA VAL A 37 10.59 -5.30 11.22
C VAL A 37 10.45 -4.16 12.23
N PHE A 38 10.16 -2.97 11.74
CA PHE A 38 10.03 -1.74 12.52
C PHE A 38 8.57 -1.43 12.88
N ASP A 39 8.35 -0.50 13.82
CA ASP A 39 7.04 -0.21 14.40
C ASP A 39 5.99 0.25 13.38
N ALA A 40 6.37 1.07 12.40
CA ALA A 40 5.42 1.53 11.37
C ALA A 40 4.86 0.36 10.56
N ALA A 41 5.70 -0.62 10.19
CA ALA A 41 5.26 -1.83 9.49
C ALA A 41 4.36 -2.70 10.38
N LYS A 42 4.73 -2.87 11.67
CA LYS A 42 3.91 -3.63 12.62
C LYS A 42 2.51 -3.02 12.76
N LYS A 43 2.41 -1.71 12.96
CA LYS A 43 1.13 -1.01 13.08
C LYS A 43 0.28 -1.19 11.82
N PHE A 44 0.88 -1.04 10.65
CA PHE A 44 0.18 -1.23 9.39
C PHE A 44 -0.36 -2.66 9.25
N MET A 45 0.47 -3.66 9.52
CA MET A 45 0.06 -5.08 9.44
C MET A 45 -1.01 -5.43 10.48
N GLU A 46 -0.91 -4.90 11.70
CA GLU A 46 -1.95 -5.10 12.74
C GLU A 46 -3.31 -4.57 12.30
N GLU A 47 -3.34 -3.42 11.68
CA GLU A 47 -4.59 -2.76 11.27
C GLU A 47 -5.08 -3.21 9.90
N TYR A 48 -4.20 -3.31 8.92
CA TYR A 48 -4.55 -3.56 7.52
C TYR A 48 -4.04 -4.88 6.94
N GLY A 49 -3.30 -5.68 7.68
CA GLY A 49 -2.81 -6.97 7.21
C GLY A 49 -3.93 -7.99 6.95
N GLU A 50 -3.64 -8.98 6.12
CA GLU A 50 -4.56 -10.09 5.81
C GLU A 50 -5.91 -9.63 5.21
N LEU A 51 -5.89 -8.59 4.39
CA LEU A 51 -7.06 -8.13 3.65
C LEU A 51 -6.90 -8.43 2.15
N ASN A 52 -7.96 -8.92 1.54
CA ASN A 52 -8.11 -8.98 0.10
C ASN A 52 -9.19 -8.01 -0.33
N ILE A 53 -8.80 -6.93 -1.00
CA ILE A 53 -9.69 -5.85 -1.36
C ILE A 53 -10.06 -5.99 -2.84
N LYS A 54 -11.30 -6.38 -3.09
CA LYS A 54 -11.88 -6.46 -4.42
C LYS A 54 -12.61 -5.16 -4.76
N ALA A 55 -12.04 -4.38 -5.65
CA ALA A 55 -12.57 -3.08 -6.04
C ALA A 55 -13.12 -3.14 -7.47
N THR A 56 -14.42 -3.02 -7.61
CA THR A 56 -15.16 -3.14 -8.87
C THR A 56 -15.27 -1.80 -9.59
N TYR A 57 -15.15 -1.80 -10.90
CA TYR A 57 -15.29 -0.62 -11.74
C TYR A 57 -15.97 -0.99 -13.07
N ILE A 58 -16.43 0.01 -13.79
CA ILE A 58 -16.92 -0.16 -15.16
C ILE A 58 -15.78 0.16 -16.12
N ASP A 59 -15.45 -0.79 -16.99
CA ASP A 59 -14.37 -0.64 -17.96
C ASP A 59 -14.77 0.27 -19.15
N PHE A 60 -13.84 0.48 -20.07
CA PHE A 60 -14.07 1.32 -21.24
C PHE A 60 -15.08 0.73 -22.25
N GLN A 61 -15.41 -0.55 -22.13
CA GLN A 61 -16.43 -1.22 -22.92
C GLN A 61 -17.83 -1.17 -22.26
N GLY A 62 -17.91 -0.58 -21.05
CA GLY A 62 -19.14 -0.52 -20.27
C GLY A 62 -19.43 -1.79 -19.48
N GLU A 63 -18.45 -2.69 -19.34
CA GLU A 63 -18.57 -3.94 -18.61
C GLU A 63 -17.97 -3.82 -17.21
N GLU A 64 -18.55 -4.58 -16.28
CA GLU A 64 -18.04 -4.65 -14.91
C GLU A 64 -16.78 -5.51 -14.83
N ASP A 65 -15.73 -4.97 -14.23
CA ASP A 65 -14.48 -5.64 -13.95
C ASP A 65 -14.01 -5.27 -12.54
N TYR A 66 -12.94 -5.88 -12.06
CA TYR A 66 -12.44 -5.60 -10.72
C TYR A 66 -10.91 -5.64 -10.66
N ASP A 67 -10.36 -4.90 -9.70
CA ASP A 67 -8.98 -5.00 -9.27
C ASP A 67 -8.91 -5.68 -7.91
N GLU A 68 -7.89 -6.48 -7.67
CA GLU A 68 -7.57 -7.01 -6.36
C GLU A 68 -6.33 -6.32 -5.80
N HIS A 69 -6.46 -5.84 -4.57
CA HIS A 69 -5.35 -5.31 -3.79
C HIS A 69 -5.23 -6.17 -2.52
N SER A 70 -4.06 -6.70 -2.25
CA SER A 70 -3.87 -7.66 -1.17
C SER A 70 -2.82 -7.21 -0.17
N THR A 71 -3.13 -7.36 1.10
CA THR A 71 -2.17 -7.25 2.20
C THR A 71 -1.92 -8.60 2.89
N GLU A 72 -2.35 -9.69 2.24
CA GLU A 72 -2.12 -11.05 2.71
C GLU A 72 -0.63 -11.40 2.53
N TYR A 73 0.08 -11.68 3.63
CA TYR A 73 1.54 -11.85 3.60
C TYR A 73 2.00 -13.05 2.74
N GLU A 74 1.19 -14.10 2.63
CA GLU A 74 1.48 -15.26 1.78
C GLU A 74 1.46 -14.93 0.29
N GLU A 75 0.75 -13.89 -0.09
CA GLU A 75 0.66 -13.41 -1.47
C GLU A 75 1.78 -12.42 -1.82
N LEU A 76 2.41 -11.79 -0.81
CA LEU A 76 3.40 -10.75 -1.03
C LEU A 76 4.74 -11.31 -1.53
N GLU A 77 5.34 -10.61 -2.50
CA GLU A 77 6.75 -10.81 -2.84
C GLU A 77 7.62 -10.24 -1.73
N LEU A 78 8.07 -11.09 -0.83
CA LEU A 78 8.83 -10.70 0.35
C LEU A 78 10.34 -10.87 0.20
N SER A 79 10.83 -11.31 -0.96
CA SER A 79 12.27 -11.53 -1.13
C SER A 79 13.05 -10.23 -0.93
N TYR A 80 13.86 -10.19 0.10
CA TYR A 80 14.74 -9.05 0.38
C TYR A 80 15.64 -8.71 -0.80
N ARG A 81 16.02 -9.71 -1.59
CA ARG A 81 16.85 -9.52 -2.80
C ARG A 81 16.17 -8.61 -3.83
N CYS A 82 14.85 -8.67 -3.92
CA CYS A 82 14.08 -7.85 -4.85
C CYS A 82 13.98 -6.39 -4.39
N HIS A 83 14.02 -6.15 -3.08
CA HIS A 83 13.72 -4.84 -2.48
C HIS A 83 14.92 -4.12 -1.86
N ARG A 84 16.07 -4.77 -1.73
CA ARG A 84 17.26 -4.21 -1.06
C ARG A 84 17.70 -2.84 -1.58
N ASN A 85 17.51 -2.58 -2.86
CA ASN A 85 17.89 -1.29 -3.44
C ASN A 85 16.92 -0.17 -3.10
N TYR A 86 15.74 -0.50 -2.58
CA TYR A 86 14.74 0.50 -2.20
C TYR A 86 15.13 1.22 -0.92
N ASP A 87 15.79 0.55 0.02
CA ASP A 87 16.34 1.19 1.22
C ASP A 87 17.29 2.34 0.86
N GLU A 88 18.17 2.10 -0.10
CA GLU A 88 19.09 3.13 -0.59
C GLU A 88 18.35 4.27 -1.29
N LYS A 89 17.33 3.96 -2.10
CA LYS A 89 16.53 4.94 -2.82
C LYS A 89 15.68 5.79 -1.87
N ALA A 90 15.09 5.17 -0.87
CA ALA A 90 14.29 5.85 0.15
C ALA A 90 15.15 6.62 1.16
N GLY A 91 16.39 6.18 1.41
CA GLY A 91 17.24 6.69 2.47
C GLY A 91 16.85 6.22 3.86
N GLU A 92 15.97 5.21 3.95
CA GLU A 92 15.50 4.58 5.17
C GLU A 92 15.09 3.14 4.87
N LYS A 93 14.95 2.29 5.91
CA LYS A 93 14.48 0.92 5.74
C LYS A 93 13.04 0.88 5.27
N ILE A 94 12.74 -0.04 4.37
CA ILE A 94 11.40 -0.28 3.88
C ILE A 94 11.05 -1.77 3.91
N ILE A 95 9.75 -2.06 4.04
CA ILE A 95 9.20 -3.41 4.10
C ILE A 95 8.01 -3.51 3.14
N PRO A 96 7.93 -4.56 2.28
CA PRO A 96 6.74 -4.78 1.46
C PRO A 96 5.54 -5.13 2.34
N VAL A 97 4.40 -4.49 2.09
CA VAL A 97 3.18 -4.64 2.90
C VAL A 97 1.90 -4.80 2.09
N CYS A 98 1.93 -4.55 0.79
CA CYS A 98 0.74 -4.62 -0.05
C CYS A 98 1.09 -4.91 -1.50
N GLU A 99 0.26 -5.68 -2.17
CA GLU A 99 0.25 -5.83 -3.62
C GLU A 99 -0.97 -5.12 -4.21
N LEU A 100 -0.76 -4.39 -5.28
CA LEU A 100 -1.82 -3.70 -6.02
C LEU A 100 -2.04 -4.34 -7.38
N PHE A 101 -3.28 -4.24 -7.87
CA PHE A 101 -3.66 -4.66 -9.22
C PHE A 101 -3.26 -6.11 -9.52
N ASN A 102 -3.73 -7.04 -8.70
CA ASN A 102 -3.49 -8.48 -8.87
C ASN A 102 -1.99 -8.85 -8.84
N GLY A 103 -1.21 -8.18 -8.00
CA GLY A 103 0.23 -8.42 -7.84
C GLY A 103 1.13 -7.68 -8.83
N GLU A 104 0.58 -6.77 -9.62
CA GLU A 104 1.37 -6.00 -10.60
C GLU A 104 2.36 -5.03 -9.94
N PHE A 105 1.98 -4.46 -8.80
CA PHE A 105 2.81 -3.52 -8.05
C PHE A 105 2.97 -3.94 -6.60
N ILE A 106 4.19 -3.85 -6.09
CA ILE A 106 4.51 -4.03 -4.68
C ILE A 106 4.60 -2.67 -4.00
N VAL A 107 3.91 -2.53 -2.88
CA VAL A 107 3.96 -1.34 -2.03
C VAL A 107 4.74 -1.64 -0.78
N CYS A 108 5.71 -0.78 -0.49
CA CYS A 108 6.52 -0.86 0.72
C CYS A 108 6.20 0.30 1.67
N ILE A 109 6.24 0.02 2.97
CA ILE A 109 6.20 1.04 4.02
C ILE A 109 7.61 1.31 4.54
N SER A 110 7.93 2.57 4.83
CA SER A 110 9.20 2.95 5.42
C SER A 110 9.13 3.09 6.94
N GLU A 111 10.28 3.17 7.60
CA GLU A 111 10.38 3.41 9.04
C GLU A 111 9.63 4.66 9.50
N SER A 112 9.58 5.69 8.67
CA SER A 112 8.84 6.92 8.95
C SER A 112 7.35 6.85 8.61
N GLY A 113 6.85 5.69 8.15
CA GLY A 113 5.44 5.48 7.83
C GLY A 113 5.01 5.96 6.45
N LYS A 114 5.96 6.27 5.57
CA LYS A 114 5.69 6.64 4.17
C LYS A 114 5.53 5.41 3.30
N PHE A 115 4.78 5.55 2.21
CA PHE A 115 4.51 4.47 1.27
C PHE A 115 5.22 4.69 -0.06
N PHE A 116 5.92 3.67 -0.52
CA PHE A 116 6.68 3.68 -1.77
C PHE A 116 6.19 2.58 -2.70
N ILE A 117 6.14 2.90 -3.99
CA ILE A 117 5.95 1.94 -5.07
C ILE A 117 7.23 1.95 -5.92
N ASP A 118 7.37 1.07 -6.88
CA ASP A 118 8.55 0.95 -7.77
C ASP A 118 9.10 2.28 -8.29
N GLN A 119 8.24 3.25 -8.47
CA GLN A 119 8.58 4.53 -9.07
C GLN A 119 8.99 5.61 -8.05
N GLY A 120 8.77 5.37 -6.75
CA GLY A 120 9.16 6.27 -5.67
C GLY A 120 8.11 6.46 -4.58
N LEU A 121 8.13 7.65 -3.96
CA LEU A 121 7.18 8.02 -2.91
C LEU A 121 5.78 8.20 -3.48
N TYR A 122 4.82 7.52 -2.86
CA TYR A 122 3.41 7.55 -3.26
C TYR A 122 2.52 8.25 -2.24
N ALA A 123 2.71 7.98 -0.96
CA ALA A 123 1.88 8.56 0.11
C ALA A 123 2.70 8.80 1.37
N LEU A 124 2.26 9.77 2.19
CA LEU A 124 2.95 10.17 3.41
C LEU A 124 2.50 9.39 4.65
N ASP A 125 1.33 8.76 4.59
CA ASP A 125 0.74 7.96 5.66
C ASP A 125 -0.25 6.93 5.12
N SER A 126 -0.79 6.09 5.99
CA SER A 126 -1.74 5.03 5.62
C SER A 126 -3.04 5.58 5.05
N ASP A 127 -3.57 6.63 5.63
CA ASP A 127 -4.82 7.24 5.13
C ASP A 127 -4.63 7.79 3.72
N GLY A 128 -3.53 8.50 3.48
CA GLY A 128 -3.18 9.00 2.15
C GLY A 128 -2.99 7.87 1.13
N PHE A 129 -2.41 6.76 1.56
CA PHE A 129 -2.26 5.58 0.70
C PHE A 129 -3.62 4.99 0.30
N TRP A 130 -4.49 4.72 1.26
CA TRP A 130 -5.80 4.12 0.97
C TRP A 130 -6.73 5.08 0.22
N ASN A 131 -6.73 6.36 0.58
CA ASN A 131 -7.49 7.37 -0.16
C ASN A 131 -7.03 7.48 -1.61
N GLY A 132 -5.71 7.39 -1.84
CA GLY A 132 -5.16 7.38 -3.19
C GLY A 132 -5.53 6.15 -4.01
N GLN A 133 -5.64 4.99 -3.37
CA GLN A 133 -5.97 3.74 -4.05
C GLN A 133 -7.48 3.51 -4.20
N LEU A 134 -8.25 3.79 -3.17
CA LEU A 134 -9.64 3.39 -3.06
C LEU A 134 -10.63 4.55 -3.02
N GLY A 135 -10.16 5.76 -2.66
CA GLY A 135 -10.99 6.95 -2.48
C GLY A 135 -11.20 7.76 -3.74
N GLU A 136 -11.72 8.95 -3.56
CA GLU A 136 -11.84 9.98 -4.61
C GLU A 136 -10.53 10.78 -4.76
N PHE A 137 -9.66 10.66 -3.76
CA PHE A 137 -8.38 11.34 -3.73
C PHE A 137 -7.50 10.87 -4.88
N LYS A 138 -6.97 11.81 -5.63
CA LYS A 138 -6.00 11.51 -6.68
C LYS A 138 -4.65 11.30 -6.00
N GLY A 139 -4.16 10.08 -6.00
CA GLY A 139 -2.84 9.76 -5.52
C GLY A 139 -1.78 10.60 -6.22
N GLY A 140 -0.73 10.88 -5.52
CA GLY A 140 0.42 11.58 -6.08
C GLY A 140 1.61 10.64 -6.23
N PHE A 141 2.56 11.11 -6.98
CA PHE A 141 3.77 10.37 -7.23
C PHE A 141 4.99 11.30 -7.26
N LEU A 142 5.99 10.96 -6.47
CA LEU A 142 7.28 11.65 -6.46
C LEU A 142 8.38 10.63 -6.75
N SER A 143 9.00 10.73 -7.93
CA SER A 143 10.07 9.81 -8.33
C SER A 143 11.22 9.77 -7.32
N TRP A 144 11.94 8.66 -7.27
CA TRP A 144 13.11 8.49 -6.40
C TRP A 144 14.12 9.63 -6.51
N VAL A 145 14.39 10.10 -7.73
CA VAL A 145 15.33 11.21 -7.98
C VAL A 145 14.86 12.48 -7.31
N ASN A 146 13.60 12.83 -7.49
CA ASN A 146 13.02 14.03 -6.90
C ASN A 146 12.89 13.94 -5.39
N TYR A 147 12.56 12.76 -4.87
CA TYR A 147 12.51 12.50 -3.45
C TYR A 147 13.89 12.68 -2.79
N ARG A 148 14.94 12.07 -3.35
CA ARG A 148 16.31 12.20 -2.87
C ARG A 148 16.85 13.63 -3.01
N ALA A 149 16.37 14.38 -3.98
CA ALA A 149 16.73 15.78 -4.15
C ALA A 149 15.99 16.72 -3.17
N GLY A 150 15.16 16.19 -2.27
CA GLY A 150 14.42 16.98 -1.29
C GLY A 150 13.33 17.85 -1.89
N LYS A 151 12.83 17.52 -3.07
CA LYS A 151 11.72 18.25 -3.69
C LYS A 151 10.43 17.99 -2.95
N GLU A 152 9.56 18.98 -2.91
CA GLU A 152 8.25 18.87 -2.31
C GLU A 152 7.40 17.81 -3.02
N PHE A 153 6.70 17.00 -2.23
CA PHE A 153 5.71 16.04 -2.73
C PHE A 153 4.48 16.79 -3.22
N LYS A 154 4.27 16.76 -4.53
CA LYS A 154 3.08 17.31 -5.17
C LYS A 154 2.27 16.17 -5.76
N LEU A 155 0.98 16.14 -5.44
CA LEU A 155 0.06 15.21 -6.05
C LEU A 155 -0.02 15.47 -7.55
N SER A 156 0.47 14.57 -8.35
CA SER A 156 0.39 14.63 -9.80
C SER A 156 -0.65 13.61 -10.28
N GLY A 157 -1.72 14.09 -10.78
CA GLY A 157 -2.75 13.48 -11.61
C GLY A 157 -2.88 11.96 -11.79
N TYR A 158 -2.46 11.11 -10.84
CA TYR A 158 -2.80 9.69 -10.88
C TYR A 158 -4.31 9.55 -10.71
N LYS A 159 -4.97 9.14 -11.78
CA LYS A 159 -6.42 8.98 -11.75
C LYS A 159 -6.75 7.57 -11.29
N ASN A 160 -7.24 7.48 -10.08
CA ASN A 160 -7.90 6.28 -9.57
C ASN A 160 -9.00 5.82 -10.54
N LYS A 161 -9.12 4.51 -10.75
CA LYS A 161 -10.31 3.93 -11.39
C LYS A 161 -11.49 4.24 -10.48
N ASN A 162 -12.58 4.70 -11.03
CA ASN A 162 -13.74 5.10 -10.27
C ASN A 162 -14.48 3.86 -9.71
N TYR A 163 -13.97 3.30 -8.62
CA TYR A 163 -14.53 2.11 -8.01
C TYR A 163 -15.94 2.32 -7.51
N ILE A 164 -16.78 1.31 -7.72
CA ILE A 164 -18.17 1.27 -7.30
C ILE A 164 -18.23 0.92 -5.81
N VAL A 165 -19.02 1.68 -5.07
CA VAL A 165 -19.29 1.44 -3.65
C VAL A 165 -20.79 1.36 -3.45
N ASP A 166 -21.24 0.21 -2.99
CA ASP A 166 -22.65 -0.03 -2.65
C ASP A 166 -22.95 0.33 -1.20
#